data_938102244417c7397b1ebd02fb614ebd
#
_entry.id   938102244417c7397b1ebd02fb614ebd
#
_cell.length_a   1.000
_cell.length_b   1.000
_cell.length_c   1.000
_cell.angle_alpha   90.00
_cell.angle_beta   90.00
_cell.angle_gamma   90.00
#
_symmetry.space_group_name_H-M   'P 1'
#
loop_
_entity.id
_entity.type
_entity.pdbx_description
1 polymer ?
#
loop_
_entity_poly.entity_id
_entity_poly.type
_entity_poly.pdbx_seq_one_letter_code
_entity_poly.pdbx_strand_id
1 'polypeptide(L)'
;MFALGPIGFTAPWLLLGLIALPVLWLLLRAVPPAPIRRRFPGVALLLGLTDDETQTDKTPWWLLLIRTLAVAAVIVGFAGPVLNPQDERAGTGPLLILVDGTWADARDWTRRMERVEAALDEAGRNGRPVAVVSLTDLPQDDLPFQAADVWASRLPGLAPRPWAPDAEEVTAWAEGLPGGFETFWMSDGLDRPGRDDLLAALESRGAVTVFESPRPVYALRPARFEDGEVRISAVRARSEEAAEVTVSAHGLDPAGVARELSRATIGFEDGAAEAETALSLPPELRNRITRFE
;
A
#
# COMPACT_ATOMS: atom_id res chain seq x y z
N MET A 1 8.65 17.07 -7.13
CA MET A 1 7.56 16.44 -7.91
C MET A 1 6.73 17.51 -8.59
N PHE A 2 6.29 17.29 -9.80
CA PHE A 2 5.34 18.17 -10.50
C PHE A 2 4.04 17.39 -10.67
N ALA A 3 2.94 17.89 -10.11
CA ALA A 3 1.65 17.22 -10.17
C ALA A 3 0.73 17.96 -11.16
N LEU A 4 0.06 17.23 -12.05
CA LEU A 4 -0.98 17.67 -12.95
C LEU A 4 -2.27 16.92 -12.60
N GLY A 5 -3.04 17.47 -11.64
CA GLY A 5 -4.22 16.79 -11.11
C GLY A 5 -3.85 15.47 -10.38
N PRO A 6 -4.50 14.33 -10.71
CA PRO A 6 -4.26 13.06 -10.03
C PRO A 6 -2.96 12.34 -10.48
N ILE A 7 -2.18 12.93 -11.39
CA ILE A 7 -0.95 12.33 -11.90
C ILE A 7 0.24 13.23 -11.54
N GLY A 8 1.21 12.67 -10.82
CA GLY A 8 2.51 13.26 -10.56
C GLY A 8 3.60 12.65 -11.43
N PHE A 9 4.73 13.36 -11.58
CA PHE A 9 5.91 12.87 -12.28
C PHE A 9 7.13 12.96 -11.36
N THR A 10 7.87 11.87 -11.24
CA THR A 10 9.10 11.84 -10.43
C THR A 10 10.24 12.60 -11.07
N ALA A 11 10.32 12.59 -12.41
CA ALA A 11 11.33 13.30 -13.18
C ALA A 11 10.68 14.21 -14.26
N PRO A 12 10.02 15.32 -13.87
CA PRO A 12 9.22 16.15 -14.79
C PRO A 12 10.06 16.82 -15.88
N TRP A 13 11.36 17.02 -15.67
CA TRP A 13 12.28 17.59 -16.66
C TRP A 13 12.41 16.71 -17.91
N LEU A 14 12.17 15.39 -17.83
CA LEU A 14 12.17 14.50 -18.99
C LEU A 14 11.02 14.78 -19.94
N LEU A 15 9.92 15.36 -19.47
CA LEU A 15 8.79 15.77 -20.32
C LEU A 15 9.18 16.87 -21.31
N LEU A 16 10.26 17.63 -21.05
CA LEU A 16 10.81 18.60 -22.02
C LEU A 16 11.27 17.89 -23.30
N GLY A 17 11.59 16.61 -23.23
CA GLY A 17 11.90 15.81 -24.41
C GLY A 17 10.73 15.70 -25.41
N LEU A 18 9.49 15.90 -24.98
CA LEU A 18 8.33 15.95 -25.88
C LEU A 18 8.38 17.13 -26.87
N ILE A 19 9.09 18.20 -26.52
CA ILE A 19 9.27 19.37 -27.39
C ILE A 19 10.11 19.00 -28.64
N ALA A 20 10.93 17.97 -28.55
CA ALA A 20 11.74 17.48 -29.68
C ALA A 20 10.91 16.65 -30.69
N LEU A 21 9.69 16.19 -30.35
CA LEU A 21 8.88 15.34 -31.22
C LEU A 21 8.47 15.99 -32.53
N PRO A 22 8.08 17.28 -32.61
CA PRO A 22 7.80 17.95 -33.88
C PRO A 22 9.03 17.98 -34.81
N VAL A 23 10.22 18.17 -34.25
CA VAL A 23 11.47 18.16 -35.02
C VAL A 23 11.75 16.76 -35.54
N LEU A 24 11.58 15.75 -34.66
CA LEU A 24 11.72 14.33 -35.02
C LEU A 24 10.73 13.93 -36.12
N TRP A 25 9.47 14.41 -36.03
CA TRP A 25 8.46 14.20 -37.06
C TRP A 25 8.91 14.74 -38.43
N LEU A 26 9.46 15.96 -38.47
CA LEU A 26 9.97 16.57 -39.69
C LEU A 26 11.17 15.78 -40.26
N LEU A 27 12.08 15.31 -39.42
CA LEU A 27 13.25 14.53 -39.83
C LEU A 27 12.86 13.12 -40.33
N LEU A 28 11.87 12.51 -39.73
CA LEU A 28 11.37 11.18 -40.12
C LEU A 28 10.47 11.21 -41.35
N ARG A 29 10.01 12.39 -41.75
CA ARG A 29 9.27 12.58 -43.01
C ARG A 29 10.24 12.45 -44.16
N ALA A 30 10.47 11.19 -44.64
CA ALA A 30 11.32 10.93 -45.79
C ALA A 30 10.79 11.69 -46.99
N VAL A 31 11.64 12.59 -47.53
CA VAL A 31 11.41 13.22 -48.83
C VAL A 31 12.08 12.28 -49.83
N PRO A 32 11.32 11.62 -50.73
CA PRO A 32 11.94 10.78 -51.73
C PRO A 32 12.86 11.62 -52.61
N PRO A 33 14.08 11.11 -52.93
CA PRO A 33 14.96 11.81 -53.88
C PRO A 33 14.27 11.91 -55.23
N ALA A 34 14.45 13.05 -55.90
CA ALA A 34 13.85 13.28 -57.22
C ALA A 34 14.24 12.14 -58.17
N PRO A 35 13.29 11.54 -58.92
CA PRO A 35 13.57 10.42 -59.80
C PRO A 35 14.58 10.83 -60.88
N ILE A 36 15.75 10.20 -60.87
CA ILE A 36 16.77 10.42 -61.92
C ILE A 36 16.29 9.68 -63.15
N ARG A 37 15.69 10.38 -64.13
CA ARG A 37 15.33 9.79 -65.42
C ARG A 37 16.61 9.50 -66.22
N ARG A 38 17.09 8.25 -66.21
CA ARG A 38 18.09 7.79 -67.14
C ARG A 38 17.39 7.21 -68.38
N ARG A 39 17.60 7.81 -69.53
CA ARG A 39 17.13 7.27 -70.81
C ARG A 39 18.04 6.07 -71.15
N PHE A 40 17.50 4.87 -71.02
CA PHE A 40 18.18 3.65 -71.44
C PHE A 40 17.77 3.34 -72.90
N PRO A 41 18.71 3.12 -73.84
CA PRO A 41 18.39 2.93 -75.27
C PRO A 41 17.55 1.68 -75.56
N GLY A 42 17.47 0.73 -74.66
CA GLY A 42 16.70 -0.52 -74.80
C GLY A 42 15.20 -0.44 -74.48
N VAL A 43 14.70 0.71 -73.98
CA VAL A 43 13.28 0.88 -73.57
C VAL A 43 12.32 0.80 -74.75
N ALA A 44 12.82 1.01 -76.00
CA ALA A 44 11.99 0.89 -77.22
C ALA A 44 11.50 -0.56 -77.49
N LEU A 45 12.12 -1.57 -76.90
CA LEU A 45 11.76 -2.97 -77.06
C LEU A 45 10.76 -3.48 -76.02
N LEU A 46 10.48 -2.70 -74.99
CA LEU A 46 9.58 -3.05 -73.90
C LEU A 46 8.27 -2.22 -73.87
N LEU A 47 7.93 -1.58 -75.01
CA LEU A 47 6.70 -0.81 -75.18
C LEU A 47 5.45 -1.70 -75.20
N GLY A 48 5.15 -2.36 -74.15
CA GLY A 48 3.98 -3.22 -73.94
C GLY A 48 3.81 -3.75 -72.54
N LEU A 49 4.80 -3.54 -71.66
CA LEU A 49 4.72 -3.88 -70.25
C LEU A 49 4.45 -2.61 -69.44
N THR A 50 3.21 -2.39 -69.12
CA THR A 50 2.82 -1.40 -68.13
C THR A 50 3.07 -2.02 -66.74
N ASP A 51 4.17 -1.62 -66.12
CA ASP A 51 4.45 -1.95 -64.72
C ASP A 51 3.62 -0.99 -63.86
N ASP A 52 2.48 -1.43 -63.36
CA ASP A 52 1.64 -0.72 -62.41
C ASP A 52 2.19 -0.79 -60.99
N GLU A 53 3.51 -0.85 -60.84
CA GLU A 53 4.12 -0.64 -59.51
C GLU A 53 3.98 0.83 -59.14
N THR A 54 2.84 1.16 -58.51
CA THR A 54 2.69 2.37 -57.73
C THR A 54 3.62 2.30 -56.54
N GLN A 55 4.90 2.59 -56.73
CA GLN A 55 5.81 2.86 -55.61
C GLN A 55 5.18 3.98 -54.79
N THR A 56 4.72 3.62 -53.61
CA THR A 56 4.22 4.59 -52.64
C THR A 56 5.39 5.40 -52.13
N ASP A 57 5.77 6.43 -52.82
CA ASP A 57 6.95 7.28 -52.57
C ASP A 57 6.84 8.10 -51.28
N LYS A 58 5.78 7.93 -50.50
CA LYS A 58 5.55 8.69 -49.27
C LYS A 58 5.29 7.75 -48.09
N THR A 59 6.10 7.89 -47.05
CA THR A 59 5.83 7.20 -45.79
C THR A 59 4.40 7.49 -45.33
N PRO A 60 3.54 6.48 -45.11
CA PRO A 60 2.19 6.69 -44.67
C PRO A 60 2.18 7.48 -43.37
N TRP A 61 1.35 8.51 -43.27
CA TRP A 61 1.30 9.42 -42.14
C TRP A 61 1.01 8.68 -40.80
N TRP A 62 0.23 7.61 -40.86
CA TRP A 62 -0.07 6.78 -39.68
C TRP A 62 1.17 6.06 -39.12
N LEU A 63 2.11 5.65 -39.98
CA LEU A 63 3.35 5.01 -39.55
C LEU A 63 4.27 6.03 -38.83
N LEU A 64 4.33 7.26 -39.32
CA LEU A 64 5.00 8.37 -38.63
C LEU A 64 4.36 8.66 -37.28
N LEU A 65 3.03 8.64 -37.22
CA LEU A 65 2.30 8.85 -36.00
C LEU A 65 2.62 7.79 -34.96
N ILE A 66 2.58 6.50 -35.33
CA ILE A 66 2.92 5.38 -34.42
C ILE A 66 4.35 5.51 -33.90
N ARG A 67 5.31 5.83 -34.77
CA ARG A 67 6.71 6.00 -34.35
C ARG A 67 6.89 7.16 -33.37
N THR A 68 6.25 8.28 -33.64
CA THR A 68 6.30 9.45 -32.75
C THR A 68 5.62 9.15 -31.42
N LEU A 69 4.50 8.44 -31.44
CA LEU A 69 3.75 8.07 -30.26
C LEU A 69 4.52 7.04 -29.41
N ALA A 70 5.25 6.11 -30.03
CA ALA A 70 6.14 5.19 -29.35
C ALA A 70 7.27 5.94 -28.61
N VAL A 71 7.90 6.93 -29.24
CA VAL A 71 8.93 7.74 -28.59
C VAL A 71 8.33 8.58 -27.47
N ALA A 72 7.14 9.16 -27.67
CA ALA A 72 6.41 9.89 -26.62
C ALA A 72 6.12 8.99 -25.40
N ALA A 73 5.64 7.76 -25.64
CA ALA A 73 5.34 6.81 -24.58
C ALA A 73 6.60 6.43 -23.79
N VAL A 74 7.73 6.28 -24.45
CA VAL A 74 9.02 6.03 -23.77
C VAL A 74 9.41 7.23 -22.90
N ILE A 75 9.31 8.47 -23.41
CA ILE A 75 9.63 9.67 -22.64
C ILE A 75 8.72 9.79 -21.41
N VAL A 76 7.40 9.57 -21.59
CA VAL A 76 6.44 9.61 -20.47
C VAL A 76 6.71 8.49 -19.48
N GLY A 77 7.05 7.28 -19.94
CA GLY A 77 7.41 6.15 -19.07
C GLY A 77 8.63 6.46 -18.20
N PHE A 78 9.68 7.03 -18.77
CA PHE A 78 10.86 7.44 -18.01
C PHE A 78 10.63 8.66 -17.11
N ALA A 79 9.64 9.49 -17.39
CA ALA A 79 9.26 10.58 -16.49
C ALA A 79 8.67 10.08 -15.16
N GLY A 80 8.38 8.76 -15.04
CA GLY A 80 7.91 8.12 -13.82
C GLY A 80 6.54 8.65 -13.39
N PRO A 81 5.45 8.36 -14.15
CA PRO A 81 4.12 8.77 -13.75
C PRO A 81 3.70 8.03 -12.47
N VAL A 82 3.25 8.78 -11.47
CA VAL A 82 2.71 8.29 -10.19
C VAL A 82 1.25 8.70 -10.12
N LEU A 83 0.36 7.73 -9.95
CA LEU A 83 -1.05 8.00 -9.73
C LEU A 83 -1.28 8.43 -8.28
N ASN A 84 -2.07 9.49 -8.11
CA ASN A 84 -2.43 10.05 -6.81
C ASN A 84 -1.19 10.34 -5.94
N PRO A 85 -0.24 11.20 -6.44
CA PRO A 85 0.93 11.54 -5.65
C PRO A 85 0.44 12.14 -4.34
N GLN A 86 0.67 11.44 -3.26
CA GLN A 86 0.55 12.08 -1.96
C GLN A 86 1.56 13.22 -1.97
N ASP A 87 1.09 14.44 -1.74
CA ASP A 87 1.98 15.58 -1.49
C ASP A 87 2.75 15.26 -0.19
N GLU A 88 3.84 14.52 -0.32
CA GLU A 88 4.88 14.45 0.70
C GLU A 88 5.53 15.84 0.73
N ARG A 89 4.79 16.83 1.23
CA ARG A 89 5.39 18.02 1.77
C ARG A 89 6.11 17.54 3.00
N ALA A 90 7.39 17.26 2.86
CA ALA A 90 8.24 17.03 4.01
C ALA A 90 7.98 18.19 4.98
N GLY A 91 7.22 17.93 6.04
CA GLY A 91 6.95 18.92 7.04
C GLY A 91 8.26 19.47 7.59
N THR A 92 8.29 20.74 7.91
CA THR A 92 9.50 21.40 8.44
C THR A 92 9.54 21.40 9.95
N GLY A 93 8.42 21.02 10.61
CA GLY A 93 8.26 20.99 12.05
C GLY A 93 8.65 19.66 12.71
N PRO A 94 8.52 19.55 14.05
CA PRO A 94 8.70 18.31 14.77
C PRO A 94 7.76 17.21 14.26
N LEU A 95 8.20 15.95 14.32
CA LEU A 95 7.43 14.77 13.89
C LEU A 95 7.16 13.85 15.08
N LEU A 96 5.90 13.64 15.41
CA LEU A 96 5.48 12.59 16.33
C LEU A 96 5.20 11.30 15.52
N ILE A 97 5.92 10.24 15.82
CA ILE A 97 5.61 8.90 15.34
C ILE A 97 4.85 8.18 16.45
N LEU A 98 3.58 7.92 16.21
CA LEU A 98 2.68 7.27 17.16
C LEU A 98 2.44 5.83 16.73
N VAL A 99 2.58 4.88 17.63
CA VAL A 99 2.37 3.46 17.35
C VAL A 99 1.31 2.95 18.33
N ASP A 100 0.28 2.26 17.87
CA ASP A 100 -0.70 1.65 18.78
C ASP A 100 -0.02 0.65 19.73
N GLY A 101 0.89 -0.17 19.22
CA GLY A 101 1.74 -1.05 20.02
C GLY A 101 0.99 -2.18 20.71
N THR A 102 -0.16 -2.61 20.18
CA THR A 102 -1.03 -3.62 20.76
C THR A 102 -0.73 -5.03 20.25
N TRP A 103 -1.42 -6.02 20.78
CA TRP A 103 -1.36 -7.40 20.28
C TRP A 103 -1.70 -7.53 18.79
N ALA A 104 -2.57 -6.66 18.26
CA ALA A 104 -2.97 -6.69 16.85
C ALA A 104 -1.82 -6.29 15.92
N ASP A 105 -0.86 -5.50 16.40
CA ASP A 105 0.35 -5.13 15.68
C ASP A 105 1.39 -6.26 15.63
N ALA A 106 1.33 -7.22 16.55
CA ALA A 106 2.36 -8.24 16.71
C ALA A 106 2.60 -9.06 15.44
N ARG A 107 1.54 -9.33 14.68
CA ARG A 107 1.61 -10.12 13.45
C ARG A 107 2.47 -9.48 12.36
N ASP A 108 2.44 -8.15 12.27
CA ASP A 108 3.14 -7.36 11.25
C ASP A 108 4.24 -6.48 11.85
N TRP A 109 4.66 -6.74 13.10
CA TRP A 109 5.55 -5.87 13.87
C TRP A 109 6.84 -5.50 13.13
N THR A 110 7.54 -6.49 12.57
CA THR A 110 8.77 -6.24 11.81
C THR A 110 8.55 -5.23 10.69
N ARG A 111 7.51 -5.43 9.89
CA ARG A 111 7.18 -4.56 8.76
C ARG A 111 6.76 -3.16 9.21
N ARG A 112 6.09 -3.04 10.36
CA ARG A 112 5.75 -1.76 10.98
C ARG A 112 7.00 -1.02 11.44
N MET A 113 7.93 -1.71 12.08
CA MET A 113 9.20 -1.13 12.50
C MET A 113 10.07 -0.70 11.32
N GLU A 114 10.10 -1.45 10.23
CA GLU A 114 10.73 -1.03 8.97
C GLU A 114 10.13 0.29 8.43
N ARG A 115 8.80 0.46 8.56
CA ARG A 115 8.13 1.70 8.14
C ARG A 115 8.45 2.86 9.08
N VAL A 116 8.51 2.62 10.38
CA VAL A 116 8.94 3.61 11.37
C VAL A 116 10.40 4.03 11.12
N GLU A 117 11.29 3.07 10.86
CA GLU A 117 12.70 3.32 10.52
C GLU A 117 12.82 4.21 9.26
N ALA A 118 12.05 3.88 8.21
CA ALA A 118 12.02 4.71 7.01
C ALA A 118 11.55 6.15 7.27
N ALA A 119 10.56 6.35 8.16
CA ALA A 119 10.09 7.66 8.57
C ALA A 119 11.16 8.43 9.41
N LEU A 120 11.89 7.72 10.27
CA LEU A 120 13.03 8.29 11.02
C LEU A 120 14.16 8.72 10.08
N ASP A 121 14.51 7.88 9.10
CA ASP A 121 15.53 8.20 8.11
C ASP A 121 15.16 9.43 7.28
N GLU A 122 13.90 9.57 6.90
CA GLU A 122 13.40 10.73 6.19
C GLU A 122 13.45 11.99 7.06
N ALA A 123 12.97 11.90 8.31
CA ALA A 123 13.04 13.00 9.26
C ALA A 123 14.50 13.42 9.54
N GLY A 124 15.42 12.45 9.66
CA GLY A 124 16.85 12.70 9.85
C GLY A 124 17.48 13.43 8.67
N ARG A 125 17.17 13.03 7.43
CA ARG A 125 17.63 13.75 6.22
C ARG A 125 17.15 15.20 6.17
N ASN A 126 15.97 15.46 6.71
CA ASN A 126 15.35 16.78 6.74
C ASN A 126 15.68 17.56 8.01
N GLY A 127 16.51 17.02 8.93
CA GLY A 127 16.90 17.66 10.19
C GLY A 127 15.73 17.89 11.15
N ARG A 128 14.65 17.11 11.03
CA ARG A 128 13.45 17.24 11.87
C ARG A 128 13.66 16.55 13.22
N PRO A 129 13.34 17.20 14.34
CA PRO A 129 13.27 16.51 15.63
C PRO A 129 12.07 15.54 15.65
N VAL A 130 12.27 14.35 16.21
CA VAL A 130 11.29 13.28 16.25
C VAL A 130 11.03 12.84 17.68
N ALA A 131 9.77 12.46 17.95
CA ALA A 131 9.40 11.68 19.12
C ALA A 131 8.71 10.39 18.66
N VAL A 132 9.04 9.25 19.29
CA VAL A 132 8.36 7.97 19.03
C VAL A 132 7.65 7.54 20.31
N VAL A 133 6.34 7.31 20.22
CA VAL A 133 5.51 6.95 21.37
C VAL A 133 4.66 5.73 21.04
N SER A 134 4.59 4.79 21.97
CA SER A 134 3.61 3.68 21.93
C SER A 134 2.42 4.03 22.81
N LEU A 135 1.20 3.91 22.30
CA LEU A 135 -0.03 4.15 23.06
C LEU A 135 -0.21 3.20 24.24
N THR A 136 0.43 2.01 24.17
CA THR A 136 0.44 1.04 25.28
C THR A 136 1.45 1.33 26.38
N ASP A 137 2.31 2.36 26.17
CA ASP A 137 3.40 2.72 27.09
C ASP A 137 3.67 4.23 26.97
N LEU A 138 2.68 5.02 27.43
CA LEU A 138 2.72 6.48 27.33
C LEU A 138 3.84 7.08 28.20
N PRO A 139 4.58 8.08 27.71
CA PRO A 139 5.55 8.79 28.52
C PRO A 139 4.82 9.57 29.63
N GLN A 140 5.37 9.52 30.84
CA GLN A 140 4.84 10.28 32.00
C GLN A 140 5.28 11.75 31.98
N ASP A 141 6.33 12.06 31.26
CA ASP A 141 6.89 13.40 31.10
C ASP A 141 6.55 13.97 29.71
N ASP A 142 6.99 15.21 29.45
CA ASP A 142 6.85 15.88 28.15
C ASP A 142 7.41 15.02 27.00
N LEU A 143 6.81 15.19 25.80
CA LEU A 143 7.28 14.53 24.57
C LEU A 143 8.78 14.79 24.31
N PRO A 144 9.62 13.78 24.31
CA PRO A 144 11.05 13.96 24.10
C PRO A 144 11.37 14.05 22.61
N PHE A 145 11.13 15.20 21.98
CA PHE A 145 11.59 15.42 20.60
C PHE A 145 13.10 15.45 20.54
N GLN A 146 13.69 14.48 19.88
CA GLN A 146 15.14 14.29 19.76
C GLN A 146 15.55 14.10 18.29
N ALA A 147 16.84 14.04 18.02
CA ALA A 147 17.31 13.70 16.68
C ALA A 147 16.90 12.27 16.30
N ALA A 148 16.63 12.06 15.01
CA ALA A 148 16.09 10.79 14.52
C ALA A 148 16.99 9.57 14.78
N ASP A 149 18.32 9.76 14.76
CA ASP A 149 19.32 8.71 15.05
C ASP A 149 19.25 8.18 16.49
N VAL A 150 18.89 9.04 17.44
CA VAL A 150 18.68 8.63 18.84
C VAL A 150 17.50 7.66 18.92
N TRP A 151 16.40 7.94 18.21
CA TRP A 151 15.24 7.06 18.17
C TRP A 151 15.50 5.79 17.39
N ALA A 152 16.23 5.86 16.26
CA ALA A 152 16.61 4.68 15.50
C ALA A 152 17.36 3.66 16.37
N SER A 153 18.23 4.10 17.25
CA SER A 153 18.94 3.23 18.19
C SER A 153 18.04 2.57 19.24
N ARG A 154 16.88 3.16 19.54
CA ARG A 154 15.91 2.66 20.53
C ARG A 154 14.82 1.77 19.93
N LEU A 155 14.60 1.80 18.61
CA LEU A 155 13.56 1.00 17.94
C LEU A 155 13.59 -0.48 18.30
N PRO A 156 14.75 -1.17 18.39
CA PRO A 156 14.78 -2.58 18.76
C PRO A 156 14.22 -2.89 20.15
N GLY A 157 14.09 -1.87 21.02
CA GLY A 157 13.51 -2.01 22.37
C GLY A 157 11.99 -1.91 22.38
N LEU A 158 11.35 -1.47 21.28
CA LEU A 158 9.90 -1.44 21.19
C LEU A 158 9.36 -2.84 20.90
N ALA A 159 8.31 -3.22 21.60
CA ALA A 159 7.63 -4.50 21.43
C ALA A 159 6.11 -4.31 21.60
N PRO A 160 5.30 -5.08 20.85
CA PRO A 160 3.85 -5.01 21.01
C PRO A 160 3.45 -5.57 22.39
N ARG A 161 2.42 -4.99 22.96
CA ARG A 161 1.89 -5.38 24.28
C ARG A 161 0.62 -6.22 24.13
N PRO A 162 0.34 -7.16 25.04
CA PRO A 162 -0.85 -8.01 24.98
C PRO A 162 -2.15 -7.31 25.43
N TRP A 163 -2.10 -6.02 25.72
CA TRP A 163 -3.25 -5.21 26.14
C TRP A 163 -3.55 -4.06 25.17
N ALA A 164 -4.74 -3.49 25.28
CA ALA A 164 -5.11 -2.27 24.61
C ALA A 164 -4.73 -1.06 25.48
N PRO A 165 -4.44 0.12 24.88
CA PRO A 165 -4.25 1.35 25.63
C PRO A 165 -5.57 1.77 26.31
N ASP A 166 -5.46 2.45 27.46
CA ASP A 166 -6.61 3.04 28.11
C ASP A 166 -7.07 4.29 27.36
N ALA A 167 -8.36 4.35 26.99
CA ALA A 167 -8.90 5.42 26.16
C ALA A 167 -8.86 6.79 26.86
N GLU A 168 -9.19 6.84 28.16
CA GLU A 168 -9.23 8.09 28.92
C GLU A 168 -7.79 8.63 29.11
N GLU A 169 -6.85 7.75 29.45
CA GLU A 169 -5.44 8.09 29.62
C GLU A 169 -4.83 8.63 28.32
N VAL A 170 -5.08 7.95 27.18
CA VAL A 170 -4.58 8.34 25.86
C VAL A 170 -5.15 9.71 25.44
N THR A 171 -6.44 9.92 25.62
CA THR A 171 -7.09 11.19 25.26
C THR A 171 -6.56 12.34 26.12
N ALA A 172 -6.51 12.15 27.42
CA ALA A 172 -5.96 13.16 28.35
C ALA A 172 -4.50 13.48 28.04
N TRP A 173 -3.69 12.47 27.72
CA TRP A 173 -2.31 12.67 27.29
C TRP A 173 -2.23 13.51 26.00
N ALA A 174 -3.01 13.18 24.98
CA ALA A 174 -3.01 13.88 23.71
C ALA A 174 -3.44 15.34 23.80
N GLU A 175 -4.47 15.61 24.61
CA GLU A 175 -4.94 16.97 24.90
C GLU A 175 -3.90 17.80 25.65
N GLY A 176 -3.09 17.16 26.50
CA GLY A 176 -2.02 17.80 27.27
C GLY A 176 -0.75 18.12 26.47
N LEU A 177 -0.60 17.61 25.24
CA LEU A 177 0.62 17.78 24.45
C LEU A 177 0.89 19.25 24.09
N PRO A 178 2.09 19.78 24.35
CA PRO A 178 2.44 21.16 24.03
C PRO A 178 2.92 21.32 22.58
N GLY A 179 2.75 22.51 22.01
CA GLY A 179 3.32 22.92 20.74
C GLY A 179 2.59 22.43 19.50
N GLY A 180 3.16 22.69 18.34
CA GLY A 180 2.69 22.21 17.04
C GLY A 180 3.66 21.18 16.46
N PHE A 181 3.16 20.08 15.97
CA PHE A 181 3.92 18.98 15.35
C PHE A 181 3.05 18.24 14.34
N GLU A 182 3.67 17.55 13.42
CA GLU A 182 3.00 16.60 12.55
C GLU A 182 2.99 15.22 13.18
N THR A 183 1.97 14.44 12.94
CA THR A 183 1.85 13.08 13.46
C THR A 183 1.85 12.07 12.33
N PHE A 184 2.69 11.05 12.45
CA PHE A 184 2.63 9.82 11.69
C PHE A 184 2.15 8.69 12.59
N TRP A 185 0.89 8.27 12.43
CA TRP A 185 0.24 7.31 13.30
C TRP A 185 0.19 5.92 12.66
N MET A 186 0.91 4.97 13.26
CA MET A 186 0.90 3.55 12.92
C MET A 186 -0.26 2.88 13.62
N SER A 187 -1.43 2.89 13.00
CA SER A 187 -2.68 2.33 13.54
C SER A 187 -2.73 0.81 13.36
N ASP A 188 -3.24 0.10 14.35
CA ASP A 188 -3.53 -1.33 14.27
C ASP A 188 -4.85 -1.64 13.52
N GLY A 189 -5.64 -0.60 13.20
CA GLY A 189 -6.87 -0.70 12.44
C GLY A 189 -8.07 -1.21 13.26
N LEU A 190 -7.94 -1.37 14.59
CA LEU A 190 -9.05 -1.76 15.44
C LEU A 190 -9.82 -0.52 15.89
N ASP A 191 -11.14 -0.59 15.77
CA ASP A 191 -12.02 0.42 16.34
C ASP A 191 -12.05 0.30 17.87
N ARG A 192 -11.84 1.44 18.56
CA ARG A 192 -11.81 1.54 20.02
C ARG A 192 -12.39 2.85 20.48
N PRO A 193 -12.98 2.89 21.69
CA PRO A 193 -13.40 4.13 22.32
C PRO A 193 -12.24 5.15 22.39
N GLY A 194 -12.55 6.43 22.18
CA GLY A 194 -11.56 7.53 22.28
C GLY A 194 -10.64 7.71 21.06
N ARG A 195 -10.76 6.90 19.98
CA ARG A 195 -9.91 7.08 18.78
C ARG A 195 -10.20 8.37 18.04
N ASP A 196 -11.46 8.73 17.92
CA ASP A 196 -11.86 9.97 17.25
C ASP A 196 -11.41 11.19 18.06
N ASP A 197 -11.49 11.12 19.40
CA ASP A 197 -11.02 12.17 20.29
C ASP A 197 -9.50 12.31 20.21
N LEU A 198 -8.77 11.19 20.20
CA LEU A 198 -7.32 11.18 19.98
C LEU A 198 -6.95 11.82 18.63
N LEU A 199 -7.64 11.41 17.55
CA LEU A 199 -7.39 11.97 16.22
C LEU A 199 -7.64 13.47 16.22
N ALA A 200 -8.76 13.95 16.77
CA ALA A 200 -9.10 15.36 16.83
C ALA A 200 -8.06 16.16 17.66
N ALA A 201 -7.59 15.61 18.79
CA ALA A 201 -6.55 16.20 19.59
C ALA A 201 -5.22 16.36 18.82
N LEU A 202 -4.82 15.32 18.09
CA LEU A 202 -3.59 15.36 17.26
C LEU A 202 -3.72 16.32 16.07
N GLU A 203 -4.87 16.33 15.38
CA GLU A 203 -5.15 17.25 14.27
C GLU A 203 -5.14 18.71 14.70
N SER A 204 -5.51 18.99 15.95
CA SER A 204 -5.41 20.35 16.51
C SER A 204 -3.96 20.85 16.63
N ARG A 205 -2.97 19.95 16.60
CA ARG A 205 -1.54 20.25 16.69
C ARG A 205 -0.85 20.36 15.34
N GLY A 206 -1.37 19.68 14.33
CA GLY A 206 -0.83 19.69 12.97
C GLY A 206 -1.41 18.58 12.10
N ALA A 207 -0.81 18.37 10.93
CA ALA A 207 -1.23 17.33 10.02
C ALA A 207 -1.03 15.94 10.63
N VAL A 208 -2.05 15.07 10.49
CA VAL A 208 -1.99 13.67 10.93
C VAL A 208 -2.06 12.76 9.70
N THR A 209 -1.09 11.89 9.58
CA THR A 209 -1.08 10.82 8.57
C THR A 209 -1.26 9.49 9.30
N VAL A 210 -2.38 8.81 9.06
CA VAL A 210 -2.65 7.50 9.63
C VAL A 210 -2.22 6.42 8.63
N PHE A 211 -1.38 5.49 9.09
CA PHE A 211 -0.96 4.31 8.33
C PHE A 211 -1.55 3.06 8.98
N GLU A 212 -2.35 2.35 8.22
CA GLU A 212 -2.92 1.06 8.62
C GLU A 212 -2.39 -0.07 7.75
N SER A 213 -2.21 -1.25 8.36
CA SER A 213 -1.85 -2.43 7.58
C SER A 213 -3.00 -2.81 6.65
N PRO A 214 -2.74 -3.13 5.36
CA PRO A 214 -3.78 -3.63 4.47
C PRO A 214 -4.23 -5.05 4.83
N ARG A 215 -3.54 -5.73 5.75
CA ARG A 215 -3.89 -7.09 6.17
C ARG A 215 -5.11 -7.08 7.07
N PRO A 216 -6.11 -7.91 6.75
CA PRO A 216 -7.28 -8.02 7.59
C PRO A 216 -6.94 -8.64 8.95
N VAL A 217 -7.51 -8.10 10.01
CA VAL A 217 -7.43 -8.62 11.38
C VAL A 217 -8.69 -9.42 11.66
N TYR A 218 -8.53 -10.69 11.99
CA TYR A 218 -9.61 -11.60 12.39
C TYR A 218 -9.39 -12.07 13.81
N ALA A 219 -10.48 -12.32 14.52
CA ALA A 219 -10.47 -12.96 15.84
C ALA A 219 -11.55 -14.03 15.91
N LEU A 220 -11.25 -15.12 16.61
CA LEU A 220 -12.24 -16.18 16.91
C LEU A 220 -12.91 -15.87 18.25
N ARG A 221 -14.24 -16.00 18.29
CA ARG A 221 -14.98 -16.04 19.55
C ARG A 221 -14.88 -17.43 20.16
N PRO A 222 -15.12 -17.59 21.47
CA PRO A 222 -15.20 -18.90 22.09
C PRO A 222 -16.20 -19.79 21.35
N ALA A 223 -15.73 -20.99 20.94
CA ALA A 223 -16.57 -21.95 20.27
C ALA A 223 -17.71 -22.42 21.20
N ARG A 224 -18.88 -22.66 20.62
CA ARG A 224 -20.06 -23.17 21.34
C ARG A 224 -20.40 -24.55 20.83
N PHE A 225 -21.04 -25.36 21.68
CA PHE A 225 -21.59 -26.61 21.29
C PHE A 225 -23.13 -26.53 21.32
N GLU A 226 -23.74 -26.58 20.15
CA GLU A 226 -25.18 -26.45 19.95
C GLU A 226 -25.66 -27.48 18.90
N ASP A 227 -26.79 -28.11 19.13
CA ASP A 227 -27.44 -29.06 18.19
C ASP A 227 -26.55 -30.19 17.69
N GLY A 228 -25.58 -30.65 18.51
CA GLY A 228 -24.67 -31.74 18.14
C GLY A 228 -23.43 -31.30 17.37
N GLU A 229 -23.30 -30.03 17.04
CA GLU A 229 -22.20 -29.46 16.26
C GLU A 229 -21.39 -28.42 17.08
N VAL A 230 -20.15 -28.19 16.68
CA VAL A 230 -19.32 -27.13 17.23
C VAL A 230 -19.51 -25.90 16.36
N ARG A 231 -20.10 -24.85 16.91
CA ARG A 231 -20.25 -23.56 16.25
C ARG A 231 -19.02 -22.69 16.49
N ILE A 232 -18.44 -22.20 15.41
CA ILE A 232 -17.27 -21.34 15.40
C ILE A 232 -17.66 -20.01 14.81
N SER A 233 -17.55 -18.96 15.61
CA SER A 233 -17.81 -17.59 15.19
C SER A 233 -16.51 -16.81 15.09
N ALA A 234 -16.35 -16.07 14.02
CA ALA A 234 -15.24 -15.16 13.79
C ALA A 234 -15.72 -13.73 13.61
N VAL A 235 -14.92 -12.78 14.06
CA VAL A 235 -15.13 -11.34 13.85
C VAL A 235 -13.95 -10.77 13.08
N ARG A 236 -14.20 -9.69 12.34
CA ARG A 236 -13.16 -8.97 11.58
C ARG A 236 -13.23 -7.47 11.85
N ALA A 237 -12.06 -6.82 11.85
CA ALA A 237 -11.95 -5.38 12.07
C ALA A 237 -12.46 -4.54 10.90
N ARG A 238 -12.34 -5.07 9.65
CA ARG A 238 -12.82 -4.40 8.43
C ARG A 238 -13.88 -5.25 7.76
N SER A 239 -15.01 -4.65 7.45
CA SER A 239 -16.20 -5.32 6.91
C SER A 239 -16.57 -4.89 5.48
N GLU A 240 -15.63 -4.28 4.73
CA GLU A 240 -15.91 -3.64 3.46
C GLU A 240 -16.22 -4.64 2.34
N GLU A 241 -15.50 -5.75 2.26
CA GLU A 241 -15.63 -6.74 1.18
C GLU A 241 -15.96 -8.13 1.72
N ALA A 242 -16.63 -8.96 0.89
CA ALA A 242 -16.82 -10.36 1.20
C ALA A 242 -15.47 -11.07 1.35
N ALA A 243 -15.35 -11.97 2.32
CA ALA A 243 -14.11 -12.70 2.58
C ALA A 243 -14.39 -14.11 3.10
N GLU A 244 -13.48 -15.02 2.81
CA GLU A 244 -13.50 -16.38 3.36
C GLU A 244 -12.28 -16.60 4.25
N VAL A 245 -12.49 -17.17 5.42
CA VAL A 245 -11.44 -17.51 6.37
C VAL A 245 -11.52 -18.99 6.71
N THR A 246 -10.40 -19.68 6.63
CA THR A 246 -10.32 -21.08 7.01
C THR A 246 -9.91 -21.18 8.47
N VAL A 247 -10.68 -21.93 9.25
CA VAL A 247 -10.41 -22.23 10.66
C VAL A 247 -10.08 -23.71 10.80
N SER A 248 -8.93 -24.00 11.36
CA SER A 248 -8.48 -25.37 11.65
C SER A 248 -8.70 -25.73 13.12
N ALA A 249 -9.30 -26.88 13.37
CA ALA A 249 -9.43 -27.46 14.71
C ALA A 249 -8.23 -28.39 14.98
N HIS A 250 -7.43 -28.06 15.97
CA HIS A 250 -6.26 -28.83 16.38
C HIS A 250 -6.54 -29.59 17.68
N GLY A 251 -5.98 -30.77 17.79
CA GLY A 251 -6.14 -31.59 18.99
C GLY A 251 -5.32 -32.86 18.92
N LEU A 252 -5.59 -33.78 19.86
CA LEU A 252 -4.91 -35.07 19.93
C LEU A 252 -5.72 -36.14 19.17
N ASP A 253 -5.10 -36.82 18.23
CA ASP A 253 -5.70 -37.96 17.57
C ASP A 253 -5.89 -39.16 18.56
N PRO A 254 -6.55 -40.25 18.14
CA PRO A 254 -6.70 -41.43 18.98
C PRO A 254 -5.36 -42.07 19.49
N ALA A 255 -4.27 -41.82 18.76
CA ALA A 255 -2.92 -42.27 19.13
C ALA A 255 -2.18 -41.26 20.05
N GLY A 256 -2.81 -40.12 20.41
CA GLY A 256 -2.23 -39.08 21.26
C GLY A 256 -1.29 -38.13 20.54
N VAL A 257 -1.29 -38.13 19.22
CA VAL A 257 -0.46 -37.23 18.41
C VAL A 257 -1.21 -35.93 18.12
N ALA A 258 -0.57 -34.79 18.37
CA ALA A 258 -1.12 -33.47 18.08
C ALA A 258 -1.15 -33.24 16.57
N ARG A 259 -2.32 -32.97 16.02
CA ARG A 259 -2.53 -32.63 14.58
C ARG A 259 -3.82 -31.86 14.34
N GLU A 260 -3.99 -31.41 13.13
CA GLU A 260 -5.27 -30.89 12.66
C GLU A 260 -6.29 -32.05 12.58
N LEU A 261 -7.41 -31.90 13.28
CA LEU A 261 -8.48 -32.88 13.33
C LEU A 261 -9.56 -32.60 12.29
N SER A 262 -9.79 -31.33 12.00
CA SER A 262 -10.78 -30.87 11.00
C SER A 262 -10.52 -29.41 10.61
N ARG A 263 -11.20 -29.00 9.53
CA ARG A 263 -11.14 -27.65 8.98
C ARG A 263 -12.54 -27.21 8.58
N ALA A 264 -12.86 -25.93 8.79
CA ALA A 264 -14.08 -25.30 8.31
C ALA A 264 -13.77 -23.94 7.68
N THR A 265 -14.59 -23.53 6.73
CA THR A 265 -14.51 -22.20 6.12
C THR A 265 -15.63 -21.34 6.69
N ILE A 266 -15.29 -20.13 7.13
CA ILE A 266 -16.23 -19.10 7.56
C ILE A 266 -16.31 -18.07 6.44
N GLY A 267 -17.50 -17.89 5.85
CA GLY A 267 -17.77 -16.88 4.83
C GLY A 267 -18.33 -15.61 5.45
N PHE A 268 -17.66 -14.48 5.25
CA PHE A 268 -18.16 -13.16 5.60
C PHE A 268 -18.84 -12.56 4.37
N GLU A 269 -20.10 -12.20 4.50
CA GLU A 269 -20.80 -11.42 3.47
C GLU A 269 -20.25 -9.98 3.42
N ASP A 270 -20.59 -9.29 2.35
CA ASP A 270 -20.25 -7.88 2.17
C ASP A 270 -20.81 -7.04 3.32
N GLY A 271 -19.99 -6.22 3.94
CA GLY A 271 -20.38 -5.41 5.10
C GLY A 271 -20.52 -6.17 6.44
N ALA A 272 -20.42 -7.50 6.46
CA ALA A 272 -20.56 -8.28 7.70
C ALA A 272 -19.29 -8.23 8.55
N ALA A 273 -19.38 -7.80 9.79
CA ALA A 273 -18.29 -7.80 10.77
C ALA A 273 -18.14 -9.14 11.51
N GLU A 274 -19.18 -9.98 11.51
CA GLU A 274 -19.21 -11.28 12.17
C GLU A 274 -19.78 -12.34 11.24
N ALA A 275 -19.23 -13.56 11.31
CA ALA A 275 -19.72 -14.70 10.58
C ALA A 275 -19.51 -15.98 11.39
N GLU A 276 -20.33 -16.99 11.13
CA GLU A 276 -20.34 -18.25 11.86
C GLU A 276 -20.38 -19.45 10.91
N THR A 277 -19.79 -20.53 11.33
CA THR A 277 -19.87 -21.81 10.65
C THR A 277 -20.01 -22.95 11.65
N ALA A 278 -20.59 -24.05 11.21
CA ALA A 278 -20.72 -25.26 12.02
C ALA A 278 -19.63 -26.26 11.61
N LEU A 279 -18.97 -26.86 12.59
CA LEU A 279 -18.03 -27.95 12.42
C LEU A 279 -18.64 -29.26 12.92
N SER A 280 -18.98 -30.13 11.97
CA SER A 280 -19.49 -31.46 12.30
C SER A 280 -18.35 -32.44 12.48
N LEU A 281 -18.22 -33.00 13.66
CA LEU A 281 -17.19 -33.96 14.03
C LEU A 281 -17.77 -35.11 14.88
N PRO A 282 -17.28 -36.34 14.68
CA PRO A 282 -17.59 -37.44 15.58
C PRO A 282 -17.25 -37.07 17.05
N PRO A 283 -18.07 -37.50 18.02
CA PRO A 283 -17.84 -37.18 19.45
C PRO A 283 -16.44 -37.47 19.94
N GLU A 284 -15.83 -38.56 19.42
CA GLU A 284 -14.49 -39.03 19.81
C GLU A 284 -13.39 -38.03 19.43
N LEU A 285 -13.54 -37.34 18.30
CA LEU A 285 -12.61 -36.32 17.83
C LEU A 285 -12.94 -34.95 18.42
N ARG A 286 -14.22 -34.62 18.51
CA ARG A 286 -14.68 -33.35 19.08
C ARG A 286 -14.15 -33.11 20.50
N ASN A 287 -14.22 -34.10 21.34
CA ASN A 287 -13.75 -34.01 22.73
C ASN A 287 -12.20 -33.93 22.85
N ARG A 288 -11.49 -34.06 21.75
CA ARG A 288 -10.03 -33.98 21.67
C ARG A 288 -9.51 -32.66 21.10
N ILE A 289 -10.42 -31.76 20.71
CA ILE A 289 -10.03 -30.42 20.24
C ILE A 289 -9.45 -29.64 21.42
N THR A 290 -8.28 -29.08 21.22
CA THR A 290 -7.56 -28.27 22.20
C THR A 290 -7.50 -26.81 21.82
N ARG A 291 -7.53 -26.49 20.52
CA ARG A 291 -7.49 -25.10 20.00
C ARG A 291 -8.08 -25.01 18.60
N PHE A 292 -8.52 -23.81 18.27
CA PHE A 292 -8.85 -23.37 16.91
C PHE A 292 -7.82 -22.35 16.44
N GLU A 293 -7.46 -22.43 15.17
CA GLU A 293 -6.45 -21.58 14.56
C GLU A 293 -6.89 -21.11 13.15
#